data_a9edfa086f55f33ec2aee2421849bbf9
#
_entry.id   a9edfa086f55f33ec2aee2421849bbf9
#
_cell.length_a   1.000
_cell.length_b   1.000
_cell.length_c   1.000
_cell.angle_alpha   90.00
_cell.angle_beta   90.00
_cell.angle_gamma   90.00
#
_symmetry.space_group_name_H-M   'P 1'
#
loop_
_entity.id
_entity.type
_entity.pdbx_description
1 polymer ?
#
loop_
_entity_poly.entity_id
_entity_poly.type
_entity_poly.pdbx_seq_one_letter_code
_entity_poly.pdbx_strand_id
1 'polypeptide(L)'
;MISTAWLNAPIHQVDVWTQHLGPAILAGRLNYERSSGVAYFEWSDEARSQHLDLSPLRVPLEMGVWASNRERELPEDYRGLPGFLNDALPDGWGLYLMDNALARAGIPPEQITPATRLAFLGDRAWGSLSFQPVMEQGTSELMSLDVLGREMEASIEGHLEAVSDELLQAGSSPQGARPKVMVDCDEGFRHAKVTRGLPDEGFRSWIIKFAGRDEPEDAPLLELAYMTTARNAGLHVMDSKVLTIQGKHAFATKRFDRSPSGRVFTHTLGGLMHFSHRRIGLDYGTVAQVMDALQVPETAYQEAYARAAFNAAMSVRDDHSKNFAFIKGQDNRWDISPAYDLTYMTGPGGYHTMTFADGDTQDPTQQDLLNLAPLYHLSEAQARPIIQTMADAAMQVVPMAREMGVSNATLKPIASRLGVINASIDRRIGGGRGRQVHPQDRKGDSD
;
A
#
# COMPACT_ATOMS: atom_id res chain seq x y z
N MET A 1 5.74 -4.52 -27.86
CA MET A 1 4.72 -3.56 -28.40
C MET A 1 3.34 -4.12 -28.11
N ILE A 2 2.42 -3.31 -27.62
CA ILE A 2 1.02 -3.70 -27.46
C ILE A 2 0.42 -3.97 -28.84
N SER A 3 -0.31 -5.07 -28.99
CA SER A 3 -0.96 -5.42 -30.26
C SER A 3 -1.98 -4.35 -30.66
N THR A 4 -1.96 -3.94 -31.94
CA THR A 4 -2.92 -2.97 -32.50
C THR A 4 -4.36 -3.51 -32.59
N ALA A 5 -4.58 -4.78 -32.29
CA ALA A 5 -5.92 -5.38 -32.27
C ALA A 5 -6.88 -4.65 -31.27
N TRP A 6 -6.36 -4.07 -30.23
CA TRP A 6 -7.13 -3.35 -29.20
C TRP A 6 -7.60 -1.95 -29.61
N LEU A 7 -7.04 -1.37 -30.69
CA LEU A 7 -7.43 -0.05 -31.18
C LEU A 7 -8.88 0.00 -31.69
N ASN A 8 -9.37 -1.13 -32.22
CA ASN A 8 -10.69 -1.23 -32.85
C ASN A 8 -11.73 -1.98 -32.02
N ALA A 9 -11.35 -2.55 -30.91
CA ALA A 9 -12.23 -3.35 -30.04
C ALA A 9 -12.04 -2.95 -28.58
N PRO A 10 -12.74 -1.90 -28.09
CA PRO A 10 -12.65 -1.49 -26.69
C PRO A 10 -13.03 -2.64 -25.76
N ILE A 11 -12.24 -2.80 -24.68
CA ILE A 11 -12.46 -3.86 -23.70
C ILE A 11 -13.63 -3.46 -22.80
N HIS A 12 -14.68 -4.25 -22.83
CA HIS A 12 -15.86 -4.08 -21.99
C HIS A 12 -15.99 -5.16 -20.92
N GLN A 13 -15.35 -6.31 -21.13
CA GLN A 13 -15.42 -7.47 -20.26
C GLN A 13 -14.02 -7.94 -19.89
N VAL A 14 -13.84 -8.27 -18.60
CA VAL A 14 -12.59 -8.81 -18.06
C VAL A 14 -12.92 -10.01 -17.18
N ASP A 15 -12.33 -11.15 -17.47
CA ASP A 15 -12.32 -12.30 -16.59
C ASP A 15 -11.24 -12.10 -15.53
N VAL A 16 -11.64 -12.26 -14.27
CA VAL A 16 -10.79 -12.07 -13.10
C VAL A 16 -10.38 -13.42 -12.57
N TRP A 17 -9.08 -13.70 -12.55
CA TRP A 17 -8.50 -14.94 -12.08
C TRP A 17 -7.71 -14.71 -10.79
N THR A 18 -7.56 -15.72 -9.97
CA THR A 18 -6.70 -15.72 -8.78
C THR A 18 -5.87 -16.99 -8.69
N GLN A 19 -4.69 -16.89 -8.06
CA GLN A 19 -3.74 -18.00 -7.93
C GLN A 19 -3.28 -18.25 -6.48
N HIS A 20 -3.96 -17.70 -5.46
CA HIS A 20 -3.51 -17.85 -4.07
C HIS A 20 -3.74 -19.27 -3.52
N LEU A 21 -4.63 -20.06 -4.10
CA LEU A 21 -4.88 -21.45 -3.72
C LEU A 21 -4.06 -22.46 -4.55
N GLY A 22 -3.15 -22.00 -5.43
CA GLY A 22 -2.37 -22.85 -6.32
C GLY A 22 -2.68 -22.60 -7.80
N PRO A 23 -3.31 -23.55 -8.54
CA PRO A 23 -3.70 -23.31 -9.94
C PRO A 23 -4.63 -22.09 -10.07
N ALA A 24 -4.60 -21.45 -11.25
CA ALA A 24 -5.48 -20.33 -11.52
C ALA A 24 -6.95 -20.74 -11.49
N ILE A 25 -7.75 -20.02 -10.72
CA ILE A 25 -9.19 -20.18 -10.57
C ILE A 25 -9.87 -18.94 -11.13
N LEU A 26 -10.92 -19.12 -11.93
CA LEU A 26 -11.77 -18.02 -12.37
C LEU A 26 -12.54 -17.49 -11.14
N ALA A 27 -12.14 -16.32 -10.63
CA ALA A 27 -12.85 -15.69 -9.51
C ALA A 27 -14.20 -15.12 -9.97
N GLY A 28 -14.24 -14.47 -11.11
CA GLY A 28 -15.47 -13.87 -11.62
C GLY A 28 -15.26 -13.06 -12.89
N ARG A 29 -16.27 -12.28 -13.24
CA ARG A 29 -16.28 -11.49 -14.47
C ARG A 29 -16.70 -10.06 -14.18
N LEU A 30 -15.91 -9.11 -14.68
CA LEU A 30 -16.23 -7.70 -14.71
C LEU A 30 -16.77 -7.32 -16.09
N ASN A 31 -17.93 -6.66 -16.13
CA ASN A 31 -18.45 -5.97 -17.30
C ASN A 31 -18.47 -4.48 -17.03
N TYR A 32 -17.93 -3.68 -17.94
CA TYR A 32 -17.89 -2.23 -17.84
C TYR A 32 -18.71 -1.57 -18.96
N GLU A 33 -19.76 -0.90 -18.59
CA GLU A 33 -20.60 -0.16 -19.54
C GLU A 33 -20.07 1.26 -19.72
N ARG A 34 -19.39 1.50 -20.82
CA ARG A 34 -18.73 2.78 -21.11
C ARG A 34 -19.69 3.96 -21.19
N SER A 35 -20.90 3.76 -21.72
CA SER A 35 -21.89 4.83 -21.92
C SER A 35 -22.39 5.42 -20.59
N SER A 36 -22.53 4.59 -19.57
CA SER A 36 -22.99 4.98 -18.24
C SER A 36 -21.86 5.10 -17.20
N GLY A 37 -20.66 4.58 -17.50
CA GLY A 37 -19.57 4.46 -16.53
C GLY A 37 -19.83 3.42 -15.43
N VAL A 38 -20.82 2.54 -15.62
CA VAL A 38 -21.22 1.54 -14.61
C VAL A 38 -20.43 0.25 -14.82
N ALA A 39 -19.86 -0.26 -13.74
CA ALA A 39 -19.26 -1.58 -13.68
C ALA A 39 -20.20 -2.58 -13.00
N TYR A 40 -20.23 -3.79 -13.53
CA TYR A 40 -20.95 -4.93 -12.99
C TYR A 40 -19.94 -6.05 -12.73
N PHE A 41 -19.97 -6.66 -11.56
CA PHE A 41 -19.13 -7.81 -11.23
C PHE A 41 -19.99 -8.98 -10.74
N GLU A 42 -19.66 -10.17 -11.23
CA GLU A 42 -20.31 -11.41 -10.82
C GLU A 42 -19.27 -12.49 -10.51
N TRP A 43 -19.41 -13.10 -9.34
CA TRP A 43 -18.58 -14.26 -8.97
C TRP A 43 -18.90 -15.47 -9.85
N SER A 44 -17.88 -16.24 -10.22
CA SER A 44 -18.05 -17.50 -10.95
C SER A 44 -18.63 -18.61 -10.06
N ASP A 45 -19.20 -19.62 -10.69
CA ASP A 45 -19.63 -20.83 -9.98
C ASP A 45 -18.45 -21.57 -9.33
N GLU A 46 -17.27 -21.51 -9.96
CA GLU A 46 -16.03 -22.06 -9.41
C GLU A 46 -15.63 -21.36 -8.11
N ALA A 47 -15.64 -20.02 -8.09
CA ALA A 47 -15.35 -19.23 -6.89
C ALA A 47 -16.32 -19.56 -5.75
N ARG A 48 -17.62 -19.70 -6.06
CA ARG A 48 -18.66 -20.04 -5.09
C ARG A 48 -18.45 -21.44 -4.52
N SER A 49 -18.17 -22.43 -5.39
CA SER A 49 -17.96 -23.84 -4.97
C SER A 49 -16.72 -24.02 -4.10
N GLN A 50 -15.71 -23.17 -4.27
CA GLN A 50 -14.47 -23.18 -3.48
C GLN A 50 -14.49 -22.22 -2.30
N HIS A 51 -15.62 -21.57 -2.02
CA HIS A 51 -15.75 -20.58 -0.95
C HIS A 51 -14.67 -19.47 -1.02
N LEU A 52 -14.40 -19.00 -2.24
CA LEU A 52 -13.37 -18.02 -2.54
C LEU A 52 -13.85 -16.60 -2.21
N ASP A 53 -14.04 -16.32 -0.93
CA ASP A 53 -14.52 -15.02 -0.48
C ASP A 53 -13.36 -14.01 -0.40
N LEU A 54 -13.16 -13.25 -1.49
CA LEU A 54 -12.05 -12.29 -1.62
C LEU A 54 -12.43 -10.86 -1.18
N SER A 55 -13.71 -10.56 -1.00
CA SER A 55 -14.16 -9.20 -0.60
C SER A 55 -15.46 -9.29 0.22
N PRO A 56 -15.43 -9.93 1.41
CA PRO A 56 -16.63 -10.32 2.14
C PRO A 56 -17.50 -9.14 2.60
N LEU A 57 -16.91 -7.97 2.81
CA LEU A 57 -17.60 -6.83 3.40
C LEU A 57 -18.45 -6.05 2.40
N ARG A 58 -18.04 -6.00 1.12
CA ARG A 58 -18.68 -5.18 0.10
C ARG A 58 -19.14 -5.96 -1.12
N VAL A 59 -18.52 -7.09 -1.40
CA VAL A 59 -18.85 -7.95 -2.54
C VAL A 59 -18.86 -9.42 -2.09
N PRO A 60 -19.73 -9.79 -1.13
CA PRO A 60 -19.75 -11.17 -0.63
C PRO A 60 -20.13 -12.17 -1.73
N LEU A 61 -19.70 -13.43 -1.58
CA LEU A 61 -19.93 -14.49 -2.58
C LEU A 61 -21.41 -14.76 -2.88
N GLU A 62 -22.29 -14.55 -1.90
CA GLU A 62 -23.74 -14.76 -2.02
C GLU A 62 -24.41 -13.64 -2.83
N MET A 63 -23.74 -12.51 -3.03
CA MET A 63 -24.24 -11.43 -3.87
C MET A 63 -24.37 -11.94 -5.31
N GLY A 64 -25.50 -11.72 -5.95
CA GLY A 64 -25.69 -12.06 -7.36
C GLY A 64 -24.76 -11.23 -8.25
N VAL A 65 -25.24 -10.09 -8.72
CA VAL A 65 -24.43 -9.14 -9.48
C VAL A 65 -24.22 -7.88 -8.64
N TRP A 66 -22.95 -7.58 -8.35
CA TRP A 66 -22.55 -6.29 -7.81
C TRP A 66 -22.59 -5.22 -8.92
N ALA A 67 -23.06 -4.02 -8.62
CA ALA A 67 -23.09 -2.91 -9.59
C ALA A 67 -22.67 -1.61 -8.92
N SER A 68 -21.77 -0.88 -9.55
CA SER A 68 -21.19 0.35 -8.99
C SER A 68 -22.24 1.46 -8.72
N ASN A 69 -23.29 1.54 -9.53
CA ASN A 69 -24.36 2.53 -9.37
C ASN A 69 -25.35 2.21 -8.22
N ARG A 70 -25.24 1.04 -7.60
CA ARG A 70 -25.98 0.66 -6.39
C ARG A 70 -25.21 0.97 -5.12
N GLU A 71 -23.92 1.22 -5.21
CA GLU A 71 -23.04 1.58 -4.11
C GLU A 71 -23.05 3.10 -3.93
N ARG A 72 -23.83 3.60 -2.97
CA ARG A 72 -24.07 5.06 -2.79
C ARG A 72 -22.79 5.84 -2.42
N GLU A 73 -21.83 5.20 -1.81
CA GLU A 73 -20.61 5.82 -1.26
C GLU A 73 -19.33 5.33 -1.94
N LEU A 74 -19.46 4.70 -3.14
CA LEU A 74 -18.27 4.27 -3.87
C LEU A 74 -17.42 5.49 -4.21
N PRO A 75 -16.14 5.54 -3.77
CA PRO A 75 -15.29 6.69 -4.03
C PRO A 75 -15.05 6.91 -5.53
N GLU A 76 -14.95 8.17 -5.95
CA GLU A 76 -14.68 8.52 -7.36
C GLU A 76 -13.35 7.96 -7.88
N ASP A 77 -12.32 7.89 -7.02
CA ASP A 77 -11.02 7.33 -7.34
C ASP A 77 -11.05 5.80 -7.56
N TYR A 78 -12.14 5.13 -7.21
CA TYR A 78 -12.42 3.73 -7.58
C TYR A 78 -12.89 3.58 -9.03
N ARG A 79 -13.27 4.67 -9.69
CA ARG A 79 -13.67 4.69 -11.11
C ARG A 79 -14.74 3.66 -11.45
N GLY A 80 -15.64 3.40 -10.51
CA GLY A 80 -16.70 2.42 -10.66
C GLY A 80 -16.28 0.97 -10.40
N LEU A 81 -15.04 0.67 -9.99
CA LEU A 81 -14.61 -0.68 -9.64
C LEU A 81 -14.95 -1.05 -8.19
N PRO A 82 -15.23 -2.33 -7.90
CA PRO A 82 -15.24 -2.80 -6.52
C PRO A 82 -13.83 -2.76 -5.93
N GLY A 83 -13.73 -2.64 -4.60
CA GLY A 83 -12.49 -2.34 -3.90
C GLY A 83 -11.34 -3.28 -4.21
N PHE A 84 -11.57 -4.59 -4.26
CA PHE A 84 -10.52 -5.58 -4.52
C PHE A 84 -9.95 -5.50 -5.96
N LEU A 85 -10.73 -5.04 -6.94
CA LEU A 85 -10.24 -4.75 -8.29
C LEU A 85 -9.54 -3.40 -8.37
N ASN A 86 -10.01 -2.41 -7.59
CA ASN A 86 -9.32 -1.13 -7.48
C ASN A 86 -7.96 -1.27 -6.79
N ASP A 87 -7.83 -2.16 -5.79
CA ASP A 87 -6.55 -2.47 -5.15
C ASP A 87 -5.54 -3.12 -6.10
N ALA A 88 -6.00 -3.79 -7.14
CA ALA A 88 -5.12 -4.36 -8.16
C ALA A 88 -4.53 -3.29 -9.10
N LEU A 89 -5.23 -2.17 -9.29
CA LEU A 89 -4.78 -1.09 -10.15
C LEU A 89 -3.78 -0.17 -9.44
N PRO A 90 -2.84 0.41 -10.19
CA PRO A 90 -1.98 1.45 -9.67
C PRO A 90 -2.77 2.74 -9.40
N ASP A 91 -2.18 3.60 -8.60
CA ASP A 91 -2.57 4.99 -8.44
C ASP A 91 -1.35 5.92 -8.65
N GLY A 92 -1.52 7.21 -8.48
CA GLY A 92 -0.44 8.19 -8.54
C GLY A 92 0.56 7.94 -9.67
N TRP A 93 1.79 7.62 -9.31
CA TRP A 93 2.90 7.38 -10.22
C TRP A 93 2.63 6.25 -11.21
N GLY A 94 2.15 5.10 -10.72
CA GLY A 94 1.92 3.92 -11.56
C GLY A 94 0.83 4.16 -12.60
N LEU A 95 -0.21 4.89 -12.24
CA LEU A 95 -1.28 5.26 -13.17
C LEU A 95 -0.78 6.20 -14.27
N TYR A 96 0.07 7.17 -13.90
CA TYR A 96 0.71 8.07 -14.87
C TYR A 96 1.52 7.29 -15.92
N LEU A 97 2.34 6.32 -15.49
CA LEU A 97 3.11 5.49 -16.42
C LEU A 97 2.20 4.56 -17.26
N MET A 98 1.15 3.99 -16.66
CA MET A 98 0.19 3.16 -17.38
C MET A 98 -0.53 3.92 -18.48
N ASP A 99 -1.04 5.10 -18.19
CA ASP A 99 -1.77 5.92 -19.18
C ASP A 99 -0.85 6.35 -20.32
N ASN A 100 0.43 6.64 -20.04
CA ASN A 100 1.43 6.92 -21.07
C ASN A 100 1.78 5.68 -21.92
N ALA A 101 1.87 4.50 -21.30
CA ALA A 101 2.08 3.25 -22.04
C ALA A 101 0.91 2.95 -23.00
N LEU A 102 -0.32 3.14 -22.53
CA LEU A 102 -1.53 2.97 -23.35
C LEU A 102 -1.60 4.00 -24.49
N ALA A 103 -1.28 5.26 -24.20
CA ALA A 103 -1.23 6.31 -25.23
C ALA A 103 -0.15 6.03 -26.29
N ARG A 104 1.05 5.58 -25.88
CA ARG A 104 2.13 5.15 -26.78
C ARG A 104 1.70 3.98 -27.68
N ALA A 105 0.87 3.08 -27.17
CA ALA A 105 0.27 2.00 -27.94
C ALA A 105 -0.84 2.48 -28.91
N GLY A 106 -1.15 3.78 -28.91
CA GLY A 106 -2.17 4.36 -29.79
C GLY A 106 -3.60 4.20 -29.30
N ILE A 107 -3.80 3.83 -28.01
CA ILE A 107 -5.15 3.72 -27.44
C ILE A 107 -5.65 5.14 -27.12
N PRO A 108 -6.78 5.57 -27.73
CA PRO A 108 -7.34 6.89 -27.48
C PRO A 108 -7.75 7.06 -26.01
N PRO A 109 -7.58 8.26 -25.40
CA PRO A 109 -7.91 8.49 -23.99
C PRO A 109 -9.32 8.07 -23.62
N GLU A 110 -10.27 8.26 -24.52
CA GLU A 110 -11.67 7.88 -24.33
C GLU A 110 -11.89 6.35 -24.28
N GLN A 111 -10.93 5.55 -24.71
CA GLN A 111 -10.95 4.08 -24.62
C GLN A 111 -10.20 3.57 -23.38
N ILE A 112 -9.50 4.43 -22.64
CA ILE A 112 -8.79 4.07 -21.42
C ILE A 112 -9.81 4.00 -20.27
N THR A 113 -10.51 2.86 -20.18
CA THR A 113 -11.48 2.55 -19.13
C THR A 113 -10.81 1.73 -18.01
N PRO A 114 -11.47 1.56 -16.83
CA PRO A 114 -11.00 0.62 -15.82
C PRO A 114 -10.78 -0.80 -16.34
N ALA A 115 -11.66 -1.29 -17.23
CA ALA A 115 -11.52 -2.60 -17.87
C ALA A 115 -10.26 -2.66 -18.76
N THR A 116 -9.99 -1.60 -19.55
CA THR A 116 -8.77 -1.48 -20.35
C THR A 116 -7.51 -1.53 -19.48
N ARG A 117 -7.50 -0.81 -18.34
CA ARG A 117 -6.37 -0.81 -17.39
C ARG A 117 -6.13 -2.18 -16.76
N LEU A 118 -7.19 -2.90 -16.36
CA LEU A 118 -7.07 -4.27 -15.85
C LEU A 118 -6.51 -5.22 -16.91
N ALA A 119 -6.98 -5.15 -18.15
CA ALA A 119 -6.45 -5.95 -19.25
C ALA A 119 -4.99 -5.61 -19.60
N PHE A 120 -4.60 -4.33 -19.51
CA PHE A 120 -3.21 -3.91 -19.64
C PHE A 120 -2.34 -4.46 -18.51
N LEU A 121 -2.85 -4.49 -17.30
CA LEU A 121 -2.13 -5.02 -16.13
C LEU A 121 -1.89 -6.54 -16.27
N GLY A 122 -2.91 -7.29 -16.72
CA GLY A 122 -2.80 -8.74 -16.94
C GLY A 122 -2.41 -9.49 -15.67
N ASP A 123 -1.26 -10.16 -15.68
CA ASP A 123 -0.70 -10.94 -14.56
C ASP A 123 0.28 -10.17 -13.65
N ARG A 124 0.50 -8.89 -13.95
CA ARG A 124 1.45 -8.02 -13.20
C ARG A 124 0.86 -7.38 -11.95
N ALA A 125 -0.41 -7.64 -11.66
CA ALA A 125 -1.11 -7.05 -10.53
C ALA A 125 -0.40 -7.32 -9.18
N TRP A 126 -0.60 -6.40 -8.26
CA TRP A 126 -0.37 -6.64 -6.85
C TRP A 126 -1.32 -7.72 -6.33
N GLY A 127 -0.83 -8.57 -5.42
CA GLY A 127 -1.63 -9.70 -4.93
C GLY A 127 -1.70 -10.86 -5.92
N SER A 128 -2.72 -11.69 -5.80
CA SER A 128 -2.87 -12.92 -6.58
C SER A 128 -3.74 -12.78 -7.84
N LEU A 129 -4.36 -11.63 -8.05
CA LEU A 129 -5.26 -11.44 -9.18
C LEU A 129 -4.51 -11.35 -10.52
N SER A 130 -5.16 -11.83 -11.57
CA SER A 130 -4.78 -11.61 -12.95
C SER A 130 -6.04 -11.44 -13.82
N PHE A 131 -5.85 -10.82 -14.99
CA PHE A 131 -6.96 -10.32 -15.80
C PHE A 131 -6.84 -10.80 -17.24
N GLN A 132 -7.96 -11.24 -17.82
CA GLN A 132 -8.06 -11.61 -19.23
C GLN A 132 -9.24 -10.90 -19.89
N PRO A 133 -9.10 -10.47 -21.16
CA PRO A 133 -7.96 -10.67 -22.04
C PRO A 133 -6.72 -9.90 -21.57
N VAL A 134 -5.53 -10.44 -21.84
CA VAL A 134 -4.26 -9.74 -21.62
C VAL A 134 -3.93 -8.93 -22.88
N MET A 135 -3.66 -7.65 -22.72
CA MET A 135 -3.09 -6.84 -23.79
C MET A 135 -1.65 -7.31 -24.00
N GLU A 136 -1.35 -7.93 -25.15
CA GLU A 136 -0.01 -8.40 -25.47
C GLU A 136 1.02 -7.29 -25.36
N GLN A 137 2.05 -7.51 -24.55
CA GLN A 137 3.07 -6.51 -24.21
C GLN A 137 4.45 -7.16 -24.36
N GLY A 138 4.87 -7.58 -25.49
CA GLY A 138 6.21 -8.09 -25.72
C GLY A 138 6.77 -9.07 -24.67
N THR A 139 7.95 -9.59 -24.88
CA THR A 139 8.71 -10.38 -23.91
C THR A 139 9.32 -9.45 -22.86
N SER A 140 9.30 -9.84 -21.58
CA SER A 140 10.05 -9.13 -20.54
C SER A 140 11.54 -9.35 -20.77
N GLU A 141 12.21 -8.34 -21.31
CA GLU A 141 13.65 -8.38 -21.49
C GLU A 141 14.38 -8.13 -20.16
N LEU A 142 15.57 -8.75 -20.06
CA LEU A 142 16.43 -8.55 -18.92
C LEU A 142 17.14 -7.20 -19.07
N MET A 143 16.98 -6.30 -18.11
CA MET A 143 17.67 -5.01 -18.08
C MET A 143 18.70 -4.97 -16.95
N SER A 144 19.82 -4.28 -17.12
CA SER A 144 20.69 -3.99 -16.00
C SER A 144 20.05 -2.95 -15.06
N LEU A 145 20.38 -3.00 -13.76
CA LEU A 145 19.90 -1.99 -12.83
C LEU A 145 20.38 -0.56 -13.20
N ASP A 146 21.52 -0.44 -13.87
CA ASP A 146 22.00 0.86 -14.37
C ASP A 146 21.10 1.42 -15.49
N VAL A 147 20.59 0.57 -16.37
CA VAL A 147 19.59 0.97 -17.39
C VAL A 147 18.30 1.39 -16.71
N LEU A 148 17.79 0.56 -15.80
CA LEU A 148 16.59 0.86 -15.02
C LEU A 148 16.72 2.19 -14.28
N GLY A 149 17.86 2.49 -13.67
CA GLY A 149 18.10 3.75 -12.96
C GLY A 149 18.06 4.96 -13.88
N ARG A 150 18.74 4.90 -15.06
CA ARG A 150 18.72 5.99 -16.04
C ARG A 150 17.31 6.28 -16.57
N GLU A 151 16.56 5.23 -16.88
CA GLU A 151 15.20 5.38 -17.38
C GLU A 151 14.24 5.88 -16.29
N MET A 152 14.44 5.46 -15.03
CA MET A 152 13.70 6.02 -13.89
C MET A 152 13.98 7.51 -13.73
N GLU A 153 15.22 7.94 -13.82
CA GLU A 153 15.56 9.35 -13.75
C GLU A 153 14.89 10.15 -14.87
N ALA A 154 14.99 9.66 -16.12
CA ALA A 154 14.31 10.27 -17.27
C ALA A 154 12.80 10.38 -17.04
N SER A 155 12.17 9.33 -16.47
CA SER A 155 10.74 9.34 -16.19
C SER A 155 10.36 10.32 -15.08
N ILE A 156 11.19 10.49 -14.04
CA ILE A 156 11.00 11.46 -12.97
C ILE A 156 11.11 12.90 -13.51
N GLU A 157 12.00 13.13 -14.46
CA GLU A 157 12.16 14.40 -15.14
C GLU A 157 11.08 14.71 -16.19
N GLY A 158 10.26 13.70 -16.54
CA GLY A 158 9.17 13.82 -17.51
C GLY A 158 9.58 13.50 -18.95
N HIS A 159 10.79 12.98 -19.18
CA HIS A 159 11.32 12.58 -20.48
C HIS A 159 10.89 11.14 -20.85
N LEU A 160 9.58 10.91 -20.95
CA LEU A 160 9.04 9.57 -21.20
C LEU A 160 9.46 8.99 -22.54
N GLU A 161 9.77 9.79 -23.54
CA GLU A 161 10.28 9.35 -24.84
C GLU A 161 11.60 8.56 -24.74
N ALA A 162 12.37 8.78 -23.67
CA ALA A 162 13.62 8.07 -23.37
C ALA A 162 13.42 6.80 -22.50
N VAL A 163 12.17 6.44 -22.21
CA VAL A 163 11.82 5.32 -21.32
C VAL A 163 11.36 4.14 -22.15
N SER A 164 11.88 2.93 -21.85
CA SER A 164 11.50 1.67 -22.51
C SER A 164 10.07 1.24 -22.15
N ASP A 165 9.51 0.36 -22.98
CA ASP A 165 8.22 -0.27 -22.67
C ASP A 165 8.31 -1.16 -21.42
N GLU A 166 9.48 -1.76 -21.16
CA GLU A 166 9.77 -2.57 -19.98
C GLU A 166 9.65 -1.74 -18.70
N LEU A 167 10.24 -0.54 -18.67
CA LEU A 167 10.13 0.34 -17.49
C LEU A 167 8.69 0.82 -17.31
N LEU A 168 8.01 1.22 -18.39
CA LEU A 168 6.60 1.63 -18.30
C LEU A 168 5.73 0.50 -17.71
N GLN A 169 6.00 -0.76 -18.08
CA GLN A 169 5.29 -1.91 -17.53
C GLN A 169 5.65 -2.17 -16.06
N ALA A 170 6.92 -2.11 -15.69
CA ALA A 170 7.38 -2.32 -14.32
C ALA A 170 6.84 -1.23 -13.37
N GLY A 171 6.82 0.02 -13.84
CA GLY A 171 6.35 1.16 -13.06
C GLY A 171 4.82 1.31 -13.02
N SER A 172 4.09 0.70 -13.96
CA SER A 172 2.63 0.81 -14.07
C SER A 172 1.84 -0.20 -13.22
N SER A 173 2.50 -0.93 -12.34
CA SER A 173 1.85 -1.93 -11.48
C SER A 173 1.74 -1.49 -10.01
N PRO A 174 2.72 -0.78 -9.41
CA PRO A 174 2.67 -0.43 -8.00
C PRO A 174 1.72 0.73 -7.69
N GLN A 175 1.14 0.70 -6.50
CA GLN A 175 0.37 1.81 -5.93
C GLN A 175 1.28 2.87 -5.29
N GLY A 176 0.73 4.07 -5.04
CA GLY A 176 1.38 5.18 -4.36
C GLY A 176 1.96 6.24 -5.29
N ALA A 177 2.20 7.44 -4.75
CA ALA A 177 2.59 8.61 -5.51
C ALA A 177 4.09 8.69 -5.83
N ARG A 178 4.94 8.02 -5.04
CA ARG A 178 6.41 8.06 -5.22
C ARG A 178 6.86 7.23 -6.42
N PRO A 179 7.91 7.66 -7.14
CA PRO A 179 8.50 6.90 -8.22
C PRO A 179 8.97 5.50 -7.75
N LYS A 180 8.43 4.46 -8.35
CA LYS A 180 8.75 3.08 -7.99
C LYS A 180 8.45 2.12 -9.13
N VAL A 181 9.09 0.94 -9.08
CA VAL A 181 8.88 -0.16 -10.02
C VAL A 181 8.69 -1.48 -9.29
N MET A 182 7.93 -2.40 -9.89
CA MET A 182 7.86 -3.81 -9.49
C MET A 182 8.65 -4.65 -10.47
N VAL A 183 9.71 -5.26 -9.98
CA VAL A 183 10.65 -6.04 -10.79
C VAL A 183 11.07 -7.32 -10.08
N ASP A 184 11.44 -8.32 -10.87
CA ASP A 184 12.16 -9.48 -10.38
C ASP A 184 13.65 -9.25 -10.57
N CYS A 185 14.40 -9.29 -9.47
CA CYS A 185 15.84 -9.10 -9.47
C CYS A 185 16.59 -10.40 -9.20
N ASP A 186 17.75 -10.57 -9.81
CA ASP A 186 18.73 -11.61 -9.43
C ASP A 186 19.30 -11.35 -8.02
N GLU A 187 19.92 -12.35 -7.38
CA GLU A 187 20.45 -12.20 -6.02
C GLU A 187 21.50 -11.08 -5.89
N GLY A 188 22.24 -10.82 -6.97
CA GLY A 188 23.28 -9.79 -7.02
C GLY A 188 22.77 -8.40 -7.33
N PHE A 189 21.50 -8.23 -7.61
CA PHE A 189 20.90 -6.96 -8.07
C PHE A 189 21.66 -6.35 -9.27
N ARG A 190 22.12 -7.20 -10.19
CA ARG A 190 22.75 -6.76 -11.43
C ARG A 190 21.75 -6.60 -12.56
N HIS A 191 20.72 -7.44 -12.55
CA HIS A 191 19.70 -7.50 -13.56
C HIS A 191 18.30 -7.49 -12.93
N ALA A 192 17.40 -6.88 -13.64
CA ALA A 192 15.98 -6.84 -13.32
C ALA A 192 15.13 -7.16 -14.56
N LYS A 193 13.96 -7.68 -14.36
CA LYS A 193 12.92 -7.85 -15.39
C LYS A 193 11.55 -7.51 -14.81
N VAL A 194 10.60 -7.20 -15.69
CA VAL A 194 9.21 -6.94 -15.27
C VAL A 194 8.66 -8.17 -14.56
N THR A 195 8.13 -8.00 -13.35
CA THR A 195 7.45 -9.10 -12.64
C THR A 195 6.20 -9.54 -13.42
N ARG A 196 6.15 -10.82 -13.78
CA ARG A 196 4.98 -11.47 -14.37
C ARG A 196 4.70 -12.77 -13.60
N GLY A 197 3.48 -12.91 -13.10
CA GLY A 197 3.14 -14.12 -12.34
C GLY A 197 4.08 -14.35 -11.13
N LEU A 198 4.78 -15.46 -11.12
CA LEU A 198 5.83 -15.80 -10.14
C LEU A 198 7.22 -15.52 -10.72
N PRO A 199 8.20 -15.17 -9.87
CA PRO A 199 9.57 -14.98 -10.33
C PRO A 199 10.18 -16.29 -10.81
N ASP A 200 11.03 -16.21 -11.83
CA ASP A 200 11.82 -17.35 -12.31
C ASP A 200 12.86 -17.80 -11.27
N GLU A 201 13.39 -19.01 -11.47
CA GLU A 201 14.48 -19.53 -10.63
C GLU A 201 15.67 -18.56 -10.61
N GLY A 202 16.22 -18.30 -9.43
CA GLY A 202 17.31 -17.34 -9.21
C GLY A 202 16.87 -15.87 -9.11
N PHE A 203 15.57 -15.57 -9.30
CA PHE A 203 15.01 -14.22 -9.15
C PHE A 203 14.12 -14.13 -7.93
N ARG A 204 13.92 -12.90 -7.44
CA ARG A 204 12.98 -12.55 -6.38
C ARG A 204 12.27 -11.26 -6.72
N SER A 205 11.00 -11.18 -6.37
CA SER A 205 10.17 -9.99 -6.64
C SER A 205 10.39 -8.89 -5.62
N TRP A 206 10.68 -7.69 -6.11
CA TRP A 206 10.98 -6.49 -5.33
C TRP A 206 10.14 -5.32 -5.78
N ILE A 207 9.92 -4.40 -4.85
CA ILE A 207 9.55 -3.01 -5.15
C ILE A 207 10.80 -2.18 -4.93
N ILE A 208 11.20 -1.41 -5.94
CA ILE A 208 12.33 -0.46 -5.84
C ILE A 208 11.75 0.93 -5.93
N LYS A 209 11.95 1.74 -4.89
CA LYS A 209 11.49 3.13 -4.76
C LYS A 209 12.66 4.08 -4.91
N PHE A 210 12.44 5.15 -5.66
CA PHE A 210 13.43 6.20 -5.91
C PHE A 210 12.96 7.48 -5.22
N ALA A 211 13.91 8.36 -4.87
CA ALA A 211 13.55 9.68 -4.39
C ALA A 211 12.81 10.46 -5.49
N GLY A 212 11.70 11.09 -5.13
CA GLY A 212 10.98 11.98 -6.03
C GLY A 212 11.73 13.32 -6.22
N ARG A 213 11.30 14.13 -7.19
CA ARG A 213 11.93 15.43 -7.51
C ARG A 213 12.04 16.36 -6.29
N ASP A 214 11.02 16.37 -5.45
CA ASP A 214 10.91 17.26 -4.29
C ASP A 214 11.29 16.56 -2.97
N GLU A 215 11.85 15.36 -3.02
CA GLU A 215 12.28 14.61 -1.85
C GLU A 215 13.79 14.72 -1.64
N PRO A 216 14.28 14.66 -0.39
CA PRO A 216 15.71 14.56 -0.12
C PRO A 216 16.32 13.31 -0.78
N GLU A 217 17.54 13.44 -1.30
CA GLU A 217 18.25 12.30 -1.94
C GLU A 217 18.51 11.13 -0.97
N ASP A 218 18.50 11.41 0.33
CA ASP A 218 18.67 10.44 1.41
C ASP A 218 17.34 9.85 1.93
N ALA A 219 16.19 10.18 1.31
CA ALA A 219 14.90 9.60 1.66
C ALA A 219 14.88 8.05 1.63
N PRO A 220 15.53 7.36 0.67
CA PRO A 220 15.63 5.90 0.69
C PRO A 220 16.39 5.33 1.90
N LEU A 221 17.40 6.03 2.39
CA LEU A 221 18.14 5.65 3.61
C LEU A 221 17.27 5.83 4.85
N LEU A 222 16.48 6.91 4.90
CA LEU A 222 15.55 7.17 5.97
C LEU A 222 14.46 6.07 6.04
N GLU A 223 13.89 5.67 4.90
CA GLU A 223 12.89 4.60 4.85
C GLU A 223 13.49 3.28 5.34
N LEU A 224 14.73 2.95 4.96
CA LEU A 224 15.43 1.77 5.48
C LEU A 224 15.62 1.84 7.01
N ALA A 225 15.98 3.00 7.55
CA ALA A 225 16.15 3.17 9.01
C ALA A 225 14.82 2.94 9.75
N TYR A 226 13.70 3.43 9.24
CA TYR A 226 12.37 3.20 9.81
C TYR A 226 11.97 1.73 9.74
N MET A 227 12.15 1.06 8.59
CA MET A 227 11.85 -0.36 8.42
C MET A 227 12.73 -1.24 9.31
N THR A 228 14.00 -0.88 9.47
CA THR A 228 14.92 -1.59 10.38
C THR A 228 14.52 -1.40 11.84
N THR A 229 14.14 -0.19 12.21
CA THR A 229 13.64 0.12 13.56
C THR A 229 12.35 -0.65 13.87
N ALA A 230 11.42 -0.72 12.90
CA ALA A 230 10.18 -1.49 13.04
C ALA A 230 10.47 -2.99 13.27
N ARG A 231 11.39 -3.57 12.49
CA ARG A 231 11.83 -4.96 12.68
C ARG A 231 12.46 -5.19 14.05
N ASN A 232 13.34 -4.30 14.49
CA ASN A 232 14.00 -4.39 15.79
C ASN A 232 13.00 -4.24 16.96
N ALA A 233 11.92 -3.51 16.75
CA ALA A 233 10.81 -3.38 17.69
C ALA A 233 9.85 -4.58 17.69
N GLY A 234 10.08 -5.58 16.83
CA GLY A 234 9.31 -6.81 16.76
C GLY A 234 8.15 -6.80 15.75
N LEU A 235 8.00 -5.74 14.95
CA LEU A 235 7.00 -5.73 13.88
C LEU A 235 7.40 -6.64 12.72
N HIS A 236 6.42 -7.31 12.15
CA HIS A 236 6.61 -8.11 10.95
C HIS A 236 6.72 -7.21 9.72
N VAL A 237 7.91 -7.08 9.19
CA VAL A 237 8.24 -6.31 7.99
C VAL A 237 9.04 -7.15 7.00
N MET A 238 8.92 -6.84 5.71
CA MET A 238 9.68 -7.55 4.67
C MET A 238 11.15 -7.16 4.66
N ASP A 239 11.98 -8.04 4.08
CA ASP A 239 13.39 -7.75 3.84
C ASP A 239 13.53 -6.50 2.98
N SER A 240 14.33 -5.57 3.47
CA SER A 240 14.55 -4.28 2.82
C SER A 240 16.03 -3.92 2.83
N LYS A 241 16.46 -3.18 1.82
CA LYS A 241 17.83 -2.68 1.67
C LYS A 241 17.86 -1.40 0.86
N VAL A 242 18.96 -0.71 0.87
CA VAL A 242 19.26 0.36 -0.07
C VAL A 242 20.19 -0.16 -1.16
N LEU A 243 19.87 0.13 -2.39
CA LEU A 243 20.70 -0.08 -3.57
C LEU A 243 21.32 1.24 -3.98
N THR A 244 22.55 1.20 -4.50
CA THR A 244 23.16 2.35 -5.17
C THR A 244 23.07 2.13 -6.67
N ILE A 245 22.24 2.93 -7.34
CA ILE A 245 21.98 2.82 -8.77
C ILE A 245 22.35 4.16 -9.40
N GLN A 246 23.30 4.16 -10.36
CA GLN A 246 23.83 5.40 -10.98
C GLN A 246 24.30 6.43 -9.94
N GLY A 247 24.91 5.96 -8.84
CA GLY A 247 25.39 6.82 -7.76
C GLY A 247 24.32 7.41 -6.84
N LYS A 248 23.02 7.11 -7.08
CA LYS A 248 21.89 7.52 -6.25
C LYS A 248 21.37 6.36 -5.41
N HIS A 249 20.80 6.67 -4.26
CA HIS A 249 20.17 5.67 -3.41
C HIS A 249 18.75 5.34 -3.89
N ALA A 250 18.39 4.05 -3.84
CA ALA A 250 17.03 3.55 -4.05
C ALA A 250 16.69 2.56 -2.93
N PHE A 251 15.51 2.68 -2.35
CA PHE A 251 15.00 1.74 -1.35
C PHE A 251 14.39 0.53 -2.05
N ALA A 252 14.83 -0.66 -1.69
CA ALA A 252 14.29 -1.91 -2.21
C ALA A 252 13.67 -2.72 -1.08
N THR A 253 12.42 -3.15 -1.26
CA THR A 253 11.72 -4.06 -0.34
C THR A 253 11.19 -5.27 -1.09
N LYS A 254 11.35 -6.45 -0.48
CA LYS A 254 10.87 -7.70 -1.05
C LYS A 254 9.34 -7.73 -1.03
N ARG A 255 8.72 -8.18 -2.10
CA ARG A 255 7.26 -8.31 -2.15
C ARG A 255 6.79 -9.47 -1.28
N PHE A 256 5.80 -9.23 -0.42
CA PHE A 256 5.20 -10.28 0.41
C PHE A 256 4.11 -11.07 -0.33
N ASP A 257 3.58 -10.52 -1.40
CA ASP A 257 2.54 -11.15 -2.21
C ASP A 257 3.08 -12.14 -3.25
N ARG A 258 4.39 -12.38 -3.23
CA ARG A 258 5.09 -13.37 -4.05
C ARG A 258 5.96 -14.26 -3.18
N SER A 259 5.69 -15.55 -3.19
CA SER A 259 6.48 -16.57 -2.48
C SER A 259 6.84 -17.70 -3.43
N PRO A 260 7.83 -18.55 -3.07
CA PRO A 260 8.13 -19.76 -3.84
C PRO A 260 6.95 -20.72 -3.97
N SER A 261 6.01 -20.68 -3.02
CA SER A 261 4.82 -21.52 -2.99
C SER A 261 3.63 -20.95 -3.78
N GLY A 262 3.72 -19.70 -4.24
CA GLY A 262 2.63 -19.09 -5.00
C GLY A 262 2.45 -17.60 -4.75
N ARG A 263 1.37 -17.08 -5.27
CA ARG A 263 0.91 -15.71 -5.05
C ARG A 263 0.03 -15.64 -3.81
N VAL A 264 0.01 -14.48 -3.16
CA VAL A 264 -0.81 -14.22 -1.98
C VAL A 264 -1.85 -13.17 -2.35
N PHE A 265 -3.12 -13.46 -2.11
CA PHE A 265 -4.16 -12.46 -2.30
C PHE A 265 -4.00 -11.33 -1.28
N THR A 266 -4.17 -10.11 -1.74
CA THR A 266 -3.98 -8.91 -0.92
C THR A 266 -5.15 -7.96 -1.13
N HIS A 267 -5.71 -7.45 -0.03
CA HIS A 267 -6.79 -6.49 -0.04
C HIS A 267 -6.56 -5.42 1.03
N THR A 268 -6.58 -4.15 0.64
CA THR A 268 -6.34 -3.05 1.59
C THR A 268 -7.57 -2.78 2.46
N LEU A 269 -7.37 -2.15 3.62
CA LEU A 269 -8.46 -1.65 4.45
C LEU A 269 -9.41 -0.74 3.63
N GLY A 270 -8.82 0.16 2.82
CA GLY A 270 -9.59 1.02 1.94
C GLY A 270 -10.44 0.23 0.95
N GLY A 271 -9.86 -0.78 0.30
CA GLY A 271 -10.56 -1.64 -0.64
C GLY A 271 -11.68 -2.44 0.02
N LEU A 272 -11.43 -3.06 1.17
CA LEU A 272 -12.42 -3.81 1.94
C LEU A 272 -13.63 -2.96 2.36
N MET A 273 -13.38 -1.68 2.70
CA MET A 273 -14.40 -0.77 3.19
C MET A 273 -15.04 0.10 2.09
N HIS A 274 -14.53 0.04 0.84
CA HIS A 274 -14.84 1.01 -0.22
C HIS A 274 -14.58 2.45 0.25
N PHE A 275 -13.44 2.67 0.90
CA PHE A 275 -13.06 3.97 1.45
C PHE A 275 -11.81 4.52 0.78
N SER A 276 -11.91 5.74 0.22
CA SER A 276 -10.78 6.39 -0.47
C SER A 276 -9.63 6.69 0.50
N HIS A 277 -8.41 6.30 0.14
CA HIS A 277 -7.20 6.68 0.86
C HIS A 277 -6.92 8.18 0.88
N ARG A 278 -7.60 8.96 0.01
CA ARG A 278 -7.50 10.43 -0.06
C ARG A 278 -8.39 11.13 0.96
N ARG A 279 -9.27 10.39 1.63
CA ARG A 279 -10.16 10.93 2.66
C ARG A 279 -9.60 10.62 4.03
N ILE A 280 -9.69 11.60 4.92
CA ILE A 280 -9.52 11.41 6.36
C ILE A 280 -10.86 10.93 6.91
N GLY A 281 -10.86 10.02 7.88
CA GLY A 281 -12.11 9.60 8.55
C GLY A 281 -12.23 8.12 8.92
N LEU A 282 -11.17 7.33 8.69
CA LEU A 282 -11.03 6.04 9.36
C LEU A 282 -10.19 6.21 10.61
N ASP A 283 -10.40 5.32 11.57
CA ASP A 283 -9.59 5.22 12.77
C ASP A 283 -8.98 3.81 12.92
N TYR A 284 -8.03 3.69 13.84
CA TYR A 284 -7.41 2.40 14.13
C TYR A 284 -8.39 1.39 14.74
N GLY A 285 -9.50 1.82 15.34
CA GLY A 285 -10.59 0.94 15.77
C GLY A 285 -11.31 0.29 14.60
N THR A 286 -11.41 0.99 13.45
CA THR A 286 -11.95 0.38 12.21
C THR A 286 -11.09 -0.79 11.72
N VAL A 287 -9.75 -0.71 11.90
CA VAL A 287 -8.85 -1.85 11.58
C VAL A 287 -9.25 -3.07 12.40
N ALA A 288 -9.43 -2.91 13.72
CA ALA A 288 -9.83 -4.01 14.62
C ALA A 288 -11.21 -4.59 14.23
N GLN A 289 -12.20 -3.73 13.93
CA GLN A 289 -13.53 -4.19 13.49
C GLN A 289 -13.46 -5.00 12.17
N VAL A 290 -12.61 -4.60 11.24
CA VAL A 290 -12.39 -5.37 10.00
C VAL A 290 -11.69 -6.69 10.31
N MET A 291 -10.74 -6.72 11.24
CA MET A 291 -10.09 -7.96 11.71
C MET A 291 -11.10 -8.94 12.30
N ASP A 292 -12.05 -8.45 13.12
CA ASP A 292 -13.15 -9.27 13.67
C ASP A 292 -14.01 -9.85 12.54
N ALA A 293 -14.41 -9.02 11.59
CA ALA A 293 -15.25 -9.43 10.47
C ALA A 293 -14.56 -10.45 9.55
N LEU A 294 -13.24 -10.34 9.37
CA LEU A 294 -12.42 -11.28 8.59
C LEU A 294 -12.01 -12.53 9.39
N GLN A 295 -12.24 -12.56 10.69
CA GLN A 295 -11.85 -13.64 11.59
C GLN A 295 -10.35 -13.96 11.51
N VAL A 296 -9.53 -12.93 11.55
CA VAL A 296 -8.06 -13.11 11.54
C VAL A 296 -7.58 -13.80 12.83
N PRO A 297 -6.38 -14.42 12.81
CA PRO A 297 -5.82 -15.06 14.01
C PRO A 297 -5.64 -14.08 15.16
N GLU A 298 -5.82 -14.53 16.41
CA GLU A 298 -5.67 -13.73 17.62
C GLU A 298 -4.30 -13.04 17.71
N THR A 299 -3.24 -13.69 17.20
CA THR A 299 -1.88 -13.11 17.14
C THR A 299 -1.77 -11.87 16.27
N ALA A 300 -2.64 -11.71 15.27
CA ALA A 300 -2.65 -10.55 14.38
C ALA A 300 -3.08 -9.26 15.10
N TYR A 301 -3.93 -9.36 16.14
CA TYR A 301 -4.40 -8.18 16.88
C TYR A 301 -3.26 -7.48 17.61
N GLN A 302 -2.38 -8.23 18.28
CA GLN A 302 -1.21 -7.66 18.93
C GLN A 302 -0.28 -6.99 17.93
N GLU A 303 -0.05 -7.59 16.77
CA GLU A 303 0.76 -7.01 15.69
C GLU A 303 0.13 -5.73 15.13
N ALA A 304 -1.18 -5.72 14.86
CA ALA A 304 -1.87 -4.55 14.34
C ALA A 304 -1.88 -3.40 15.36
N TYR A 305 -2.09 -3.70 16.63
CA TYR A 305 -1.98 -2.73 17.71
C TYR A 305 -0.56 -2.14 17.83
N ALA A 306 0.45 -2.99 17.73
CA ALA A 306 1.84 -2.55 17.77
C ALA A 306 2.17 -1.61 16.59
N ARG A 307 1.59 -1.84 15.39
CA ARG A 307 1.72 -0.91 14.25
C ARG A 307 1.07 0.44 14.54
N ALA A 308 -0.12 0.46 15.13
CA ALA A 308 -0.77 1.72 15.52
C ALA A 308 0.12 2.51 16.51
N ALA A 309 0.65 1.83 17.53
CA ALA A 309 1.56 2.42 18.50
C ALA A 309 2.89 2.89 17.85
N PHE A 310 3.43 2.13 16.89
CA PHE A 310 4.61 2.50 16.11
C PHE A 310 4.36 3.76 15.28
N ASN A 311 3.25 3.80 14.52
CA ASN A 311 2.91 4.95 13.70
C ASN A 311 2.77 6.22 14.53
N ALA A 312 2.13 6.11 15.72
CA ALA A 312 2.03 7.19 16.67
C ALA A 312 3.41 7.67 17.17
N ALA A 313 4.24 6.75 17.70
CA ALA A 313 5.54 7.07 18.28
C ALA A 313 6.55 7.60 17.26
N MET A 314 6.48 7.12 16.02
CA MET A 314 7.43 7.38 14.94
C MET A 314 6.99 8.50 13.99
N SER A 315 5.81 9.09 14.20
CA SER A 315 5.24 10.09 13.27
C SER A 315 5.14 9.59 11.82
N VAL A 316 4.68 8.34 11.66
CA VAL A 316 4.34 7.78 10.35
C VAL A 316 2.91 8.24 10.03
N ARG A 317 2.77 9.45 9.48
CA ARG A 317 1.47 10.13 9.34
C ARG A 317 0.80 9.92 8.01
N ASP A 318 1.46 9.25 7.09
CA ASP A 318 0.84 8.77 5.84
C ASP A 318 0.21 7.38 6.07
N ASP A 319 -0.42 7.21 7.24
CA ASP A 319 -1.04 5.98 7.70
C ASP A 319 -2.47 5.81 7.16
N HIS A 320 -2.64 6.08 5.86
CA HIS A 320 -3.94 6.00 5.20
C HIS A 320 -4.42 4.56 4.99
N SER A 321 -5.68 4.40 4.61
CA SER A 321 -6.38 3.12 4.49
C SER A 321 -5.73 2.10 3.52
N LYS A 322 -4.86 2.52 2.60
CA LYS A 322 -4.08 1.61 1.74
C LYS A 322 -2.79 1.11 2.38
N ASN A 323 -2.32 1.72 3.47
CA ASN A 323 -1.12 1.30 4.20
C ASN A 323 -1.41 0.23 5.27
N PHE A 324 -2.68 -0.19 5.38
CA PHE A 324 -3.09 -1.39 6.07
C PHE A 324 -3.72 -2.36 5.06
N ALA A 325 -3.15 -3.56 4.96
CA ALA A 325 -3.66 -4.59 4.08
C ALA A 325 -3.83 -5.92 4.81
N PHE A 326 -4.76 -6.69 4.29
CA PHE A 326 -5.05 -8.06 4.70
C PHE A 326 -4.64 -9.00 3.58
N ILE A 327 -4.18 -10.18 3.95
CA ILE A 327 -3.73 -11.20 3.02
C ILE A 327 -4.54 -12.47 3.18
N LYS A 328 -4.63 -13.22 2.10
CA LYS A 328 -5.24 -14.54 2.09
C LYS A 328 -4.28 -15.50 1.39
N GLY A 329 -3.77 -16.45 2.16
CA GLY A 329 -2.79 -17.42 1.70
C GLY A 329 -3.43 -18.71 1.15
N GLN A 330 -2.59 -19.73 0.96
CA GLN A 330 -3.02 -21.02 0.41
C GLN A 330 -4.01 -21.79 1.30
N ASP A 331 -4.06 -21.49 2.60
CA ASP A 331 -5.03 -22.03 3.55
C ASP A 331 -6.41 -21.37 3.47
N ASN A 332 -6.57 -20.41 2.57
CA ASN A 332 -7.78 -19.62 2.38
C ASN A 332 -8.23 -18.83 3.62
N ARG A 333 -7.33 -18.56 4.56
CA ARG A 333 -7.60 -17.78 5.77
C ARG A 333 -7.08 -16.35 5.62
N TRP A 334 -7.80 -15.43 6.24
CA TRP A 334 -7.37 -14.07 6.34
C TRP A 334 -6.30 -13.89 7.42
N ASP A 335 -5.35 -13.03 7.16
CA ASP A 335 -4.36 -12.55 8.11
C ASP A 335 -4.00 -11.09 7.78
N ILE A 336 -3.27 -10.43 8.67
CA ILE A 336 -2.72 -9.11 8.39
C ILE A 336 -1.45 -9.24 7.54
N SER A 337 -1.26 -8.34 6.57
CA SER A 337 -0.02 -8.31 5.78
C SER A 337 1.20 -7.93 6.65
N PRO A 338 2.44 -8.23 6.24
CA PRO A 338 3.60 -7.52 6.78
C PRO A 338 3.41 -6.01 6.70
N ALA A 339 3.98 -5.24 7.63
CA ALA A 339 3.94 -3.78 7.58
C ALA A 339 4.83 -3.25 6.45
N TYR A 340 4.39 -2.18 5.80
CA TYR A 340 5.08 -1.52 4.69
C TYR A 340 4.83 -0.02 4.72
N ASP A 341 5.58 0.74 3.91
CA ASP A 341 5.50 2.20 3.81
C ASP A 341 5.66 2.91 5.16
N LEU A 342 6.50 2.34 6.04
CA LEU A 342 6.84 2.94 7.32
C LEU A 342 7.98 3.93 7.11
N THR A 343 7.67 5.21 7.11
CA THR A 343 8.66 6.31 7.04
C THR A 343 8.08 7.56 7.66
N TYR A 344 8.97 8.48 8.08
CA TYR A 344 8.54 9.79 8.56
C TYR A 344 7.75 10.55 7.50
N MET A 345 6.59 11.05 7.89
CA MET A 345 5.80 11.97 7.08
C MET A 345 5.19 13.05 7.98
N THR A 346 5.12 14.26 7.45
CA THR A 346 4.46 15.37 8.15
C THR A 346 2.95 15.18 8.23
N GLY A 347 2.39 14.39 7.32
CA GLY A 347 0.96 14.18 7.19
C GLY A 347 0.19 15.38 6.64
N PRO A 348 -1.06 15.20 6.22
CA PRO A 348 -1.91 16.27 5.73
C PRO A 348 -2.21 17.26 6.86
N GLY A 349 -1.80 18.52 6.71
CA GLY A 349 -1.99 19.55 7.74
C GLY A 349 -1.26 19.28 9.06
N GLY A 350 -0.33 18.34 9.11
CA GLY A 350 0.37 17.95 10.33
C GLY A 350 -0.33 16.86 11.15
N TYR A 351 -1.31 16.17 10.58
CA TYR A 351 -2.11 15.14 11.24
C TYR A 351 -1.82 13.74 10.70
N HIS A 352 -2.11 12.72 11.49
CA HIS A 352 -2.26 11.35 11.01
C HIS A 352 -3.47 11.25 10.08
N THR A 353 -3.41 10.37 9.10
CA THR A 353 -4.55 10.14 8.18
C THR A 353 -5.65 9.32 8.85
N MET A 354 -5.27 8.41 9.76
CA MET A 354 -6.21 7.70 10.65
C MET A 354 -6.18 8.29 12.06
N THR A 355 -7.33 8.25 12.75
CA THR A 355 -7.46 8.70 14.13
C THR A 355 -7.14 7.59 15.13
N PHE A 356 -6.87 7.95 16.38
CA PHE A 356 -6.60 7.03 17.49
C PHE A 356 -7.75 7.06 18.48
N ALA A 357 -8.76 6.20 18.29
CA ALA A 357 -10.04 6.23 18.99
C ALA A 357 -10.64 7.65 18.92
N ASP A 358 -11.09 8.21 20.05
CA ASP A 358 -11.59 9.61 20.13
C ASP A 358 -10.45 10.63 20.34
N GLY A 359 -9.20 10.21 20.08
CA GLY A 359 -8.01 10.98 20.44
C GLY A 359 -7.56 12.00 19.41
N ASP A 360 -6.48 12.70 19.76
CA ASP A 360 -5.84 13.69 18.93
C ASP A 360 -5.08 12.98 17.78
N THR A 361 -5.35 13.41 16.55
CA THR A 361 -4.67 12.88 15.35
C THR A 361 -3.35 13.57 15.07
N GLN A 362 -3.06 14.70 15.73
CA GLN A 362 -1.80 15.40 15.57
C GLN A 362 -0.72 14.82 16.49
N ASP A 363 -1.06 14.65 17.76
CA ASP A 363 -0.16 14.19 18.82
C ASP A 363 -0.84 13.14 19.69
N PRO A 364 -1.00 11.89 19.21
CA PRO A 364 -1.62 10.84 19.99
C PRO A 364 -0.82 10.62 21.28
N THR A 365 -1.55 10.45 22.37
CA THR A 365 -0.99 10.25 23.71
C THR A 365 -0.97 8.77 24.10
N GLN A 366 -0.27 8.44 25.20
CA GLN A 366 -0.35 7.10 25.77
C GLN A 366 -1.80 6.71 26.11
N GLN A 367 -2.63 7.68 26.58
CA GLN A 367 -4.02 7.39 26.92
C GLN A 367 -4.86 7.06 25.68
N ASP A 368 -4.63 7.74 24.55
CA ASP A 368 -5.32 7.44 23.30
C ASP A 368 -5.01 6.02 22.83
N LEU A 369 -3.73 5.60 22.94
CA LEU A 369 -3.33 4.22 22.64
C LEU A 369 -3.94 3.21 23.62
N LEU A 370 -4.01 3.53 24.91
CA LEU A 370 -4.66 2.66 25.91
C LEU A 370 -6.17 2.53 25.68
N ASN A 371 -6.83 3.61 25.25
CA ASN A 371 -8.26 3.58 24.87
C ASN A 371 -8.51 2.69 23.64
N LEU A 372 -7.53 2.58 22.76
CA LEU A 372 -7.58 1.72 21.58
C LEU A 372 -7.40 0.22 21.91
N ALA A 373 -6.65 -0.12 22.97
CA ALA A 373 -6.25 -1.49 23.28
C ALA A 373 -7.41 -2.49 23.42
N PRO A 374 -8.55 -2.18 24.07
CA PRO A 374 -9.67 -3.11 24.19
C PRO A 374 -10.27 -3.52 22.85
N LEU A 375 -10.23 -2.65 21.83
CA LEU A 375 -10.70 -2.97 20.47
C LEU A 375 -9.82 -4.02 19.80
N TYR A 376 -8.57 -4.16 20.23
CA TYR A 376 -7.63 -5.19 19.80
C TYR A 376 -7.55 -6.37 20.76
N HIS A 377 -8.57 -6.59 21.57
CA HIS A 377 -8.66 -7.68 22.56
C HIS A 377 -7.51 -7.65 23.58
N LEU A 378 -6.88 -6.50 23.79
CA LEU A 378 -5.77 -6.33 24.73
C LEU A 378 -6.22 -5.67 26.03
N SER A 379 -5.79 -6.24 27.15
CA SER A 379 -5.86 -5.55 28.43
C SER A 379 -4.82 -4.41 28.50
N GLU A 380 -5.04 -3.44 29.38
CA GLU A 380 -4.07 -2.37 29.63
C GLU A 380 -2.69 -2.92 30.02
N ALA A 381 -2.65 -4.02 30.78
CA ALA A 381 -1.41 -4.68 31.20
C ALA A 381 -0.61 -5.25 29.99
N GLN A 382 -1.30 -5.70 28.94
CA GLN A 382 -0.68 -6.18 27.71
C GLN A 382 -0.29 -5.00 26.77
N ALA A 383 -1.10 -3.96 26.72
CA ALA A 383 -0.87 -2.80 25.86
C ALA A 383 0.32 -1.95 26.29
N ARG A 384 0.50 -1.70 27.60
CA ARG A 384 1.58 -0.84 28.13
C ARG A 384 2.99 -1.25 27.69
N PRO A 385 3.39 -2.53 27.77
CA PRO A 385 4.71 -2.94 27.27
C PRO A 385 4.89 -2.70 25.76
N ILE A 386 3.84 -2.88 24.96
CA ILE A 386 3.88 -2.64 23.51
C ILE A 386 4.12 -1.16 23.25
N ILE A 387 3.34 -0.28 23.87
CA ILE A 387 3.50 1.18 23.74
C ILE A 387 4.92 1.60 24.12
N GLN A 388 5.44 1.07 25.24
CA GLN A 388 6.78 1.40 25.71
C GLN A 388 7.87 0.94 24.72
N THR A 389 7.73 -0.27 24.15
CA THR A 389 8.65 -0.79 23.13
C THR A 389 8.68 0.14 21.91
N MET A 390 7.53 0.65 21.46
CA MET A 390 7.47 1.55 20.30
C MET A 390 8.05 2.94 20.62
N ALA A 391 7.83 3.45 21.83
CA ALA A 391 8.46 4.68 22.30
C ALA A 391 10.00 4.54 22.40
N ASP A 392 10.50 3.41 22.91
CA ASP A 392 11.94 3.12 22.96
C ASP A 392 12.54 3.01 21.54
N ALA A 393 11.84 2.38 20.60
CA ALA A 393 12.24 2.29 19.22
C ALA A 393 12.38 3.67 18.56
N ALA A 394 11.47 4.59 18.86
CA ALA A 394 11.50 5.95 18.33
C ALA A 394 12.74 6.74 18.79
N MET A 395 13.30 6.42 19.95
CA MET A 395 14.58 7.01 20.40
C MET A 395 15.78 6.51 19.60
N GLN A 396 15.67 5.36 18.94
CA GLN A 396 16.78 4.73 18.21
C GLN A 396 16.82 5.10 16.72
N VAL A 397 15.71 5.53 16.10
CA VAL A 397 15.66 5.74 14.66
C VAL A 397 16.60 6.85 14.18
N VAL A 398 16.71 7.96 14.90
CA VAL A 398 17.56 9.10 14.49
C VAL A 398 19.06 8.74 14.57
N PRO A 399 19.58 8.13 15.66
CA PRO A 399 20.94 7.59 15.67
C PRO A 399 21.20 6.61 14.53
N MET A 400 20.32 5.63 14.33
CA MET A 400 20.43 4.61 13.27
C MET A 400 20.43 5.24 11.88
N ALA A 401 19.53 6.16 11.57
CA ALA A 401 19.47 6.84 10.30
C ALA A 401 20.74 7.65 10.01
N ARG A 402 21.31 8.27 11.05
CA ARG A 402 22.61 8.98 10.94
C ARG A 402 23.76 8.03 10.62
N GLU A 403 23.82 6.87 11.25
CA GLU A 403 24.81 5.82 10.96
C GLU A 403 24.67 5.29 9.53
N MET A 404 23.43 5.23 9.01
CA MET A 404 23.14 4.85 7.62
C MET A 404 23.46 5.96 6.60
N GLY A 405 23.84 7.16 7.04
CA GLY A 405 24.25 8.25 6.16
C GLY A 405 23.17 9.30 5.87
N VAL A 406 22.03 9.27 6.57
CA VAL A 406 21.01 10.32 6.44
C VAL A 406 21.55 11.64 6.97
N SER A 407 21.39 12.71 6.20
CA SER A 407 21.93 14.03 6.49
C SER A 407 21.31 14.67 7.74
N ASN A 408 22.10 15.54 8.41
CA ASN A 408 21.56 16.30 9.53
C ASN A 408 20.43 17.27 9.11
N ALA A 409 20.39 17.70 7.85
CA ALA A 409 19.31 18.54 7.33
C ALA A 409 17.98 17.78 7.35
N THR A 410 17.99 16.53 6.88
CA THR A 410 16.83 15.62 6.91
C THR A 410 16.46 15.22 8.35
N LEU A 411 17.45 14.92 9.20
CA LEU A 411 17.20 14.40 10.56
C LEU A 411 16.73 15.45 11.57
N LYS A 412 17.12 16.73 11.42
CA LYS A 412 16.82 17.76 12.43
C LYS A 412 15.33 17.96 12.69
N PRO A 413 14.45 18.13 11.69
CA PRO A 413 13.02 18.25 11.91
C PRO A 413 12.40 16.97 12.49
N ILE A 414 12.90 15.80 12.06
CA ILE A 414 12.45 14.50 12.57
C ILE A 414 12.77 14.34 14.05
N ALA A 415 14.02 14.60 14.45
CA ALA A 415 14.45 14.50 15.84
C ALA A 415 13.64 15.45 16.76
N SER A 416 13.40 16.68 16.30
CA SER A 416 12.57 17.64 17.02
C SER A 416 11.15 17.11 17.22
N ARG A 417 10.55 16.56 16.18
CA ARG A 417 9.18 16.05 16.20
C ARG A 417 9.04 14.82 17.08
N LEU A 418 9.93 13.85 16.94
CA LEU A 418 9.92 12.63 17.75
C LEU A 418 10.13 12.93 19.24
N GLY A 419 10.94 13.94 19.57
CA GLY A 419 11.11 14.41 20.96
C GLY A 419 9.81 14.91 21.58
N VAL A 420 8.98 15.62 20.81
CA VAL A 420 7.65 16.10 21.28
C VAL A 420 6.69 14.94 21.49
N ILE A 421 6.59 14.04 20.50
CA ILE A 421 5.66 12.91 20.56
C ILE A 421 6.02 11.96 21.69
N ASN A 422 7.30 11.59 21.80
CA ASN A 422 7.73 10.66 22.84
C ASN A 422 7.52 11.20 24.25
N ALA A 423 7.59 12.50 24.46
CA ALA A 423 7.24 13.09 25.75
C ALA A 423 5.76 12.88 26.13
N SER A 424 4.87 12.67 25.15
CA SER A 424 3.44 12.40 25.39
C SER A 424 3.13 10.90 25.52
N ILE A 425 3.95 10.04 24.91
CA ILE A 425 3.75 8.58 24.88
C ILE A 425 4.57 7.89 25.97
N ASP A 426 5.83 8.30 26.22
CA ASP A 426 6.69 7.70 27.23
C ASP A 426 6.42 8.29 28.64
N ARG A 427 5.86 7.45 29.50
CA ARG A 427 5.54 7.80 30.90
C ARG A 427 6.76 8.22 31.73
N ARG A 428 7.97 7.79 31.38
CA ARG A 428 9.21 8.13 32.08
C ARG A 428 9.61 9.59 31.87
N ILE A 429 9.17 10.18 30.73
CA ILE A 429 9.48 11.55 30.32
C ILE A 429 8.35 12.51 30.72
N GLY A 430 7.11 12.03 30.86
CA GLY A 430 5.88 12.82 31.03
C GLY A 430 5.52 13.19 32.49
N GLY A 431 6.38 12.96 33.45
CA GLY A 431 6.11 13.25 34.89
C GLY A 431 6.09 14.74 35.25
N GLY A 432 5.42 15.60 34.48
CA GLY A 432 5.41 16.99 34.90
C GLY A 432 4.72 18.08 34.09
N ARG A 433 3.76 17.75 33.21
CA ARG A 433 2.90 18.84 32.67
C ARG A 433 1.47 18.34 32.47
N GLY A 434 0.65 18.52 33.48
CA GLY A 434 -0.80 18.53 33.29
C GLY A 434 -1.17 19.60 32.26
N ARG A 435 -1.95 19.24 31.29
CA ARG A 435 -2.53 20.13 30.27
C ARG A 435 -3.21 21.31 31.00
N GLN A 436 -2.65 22.51 30.95
CA GLN A 436 -3.41 23.72 31.25
C GLN A 436 -4.44 23.90 30.12
N VAL A 437 -5.67 23.55 30.41
CA VAL A 437 -6.84 23.93 29.60
C VAL A 437 -6.91 25.46 29.62
N HIS A 438 -6.67 26.08 28.50
CA HIS A 438 -6.82 27.53 28.36
C HIS A 438 -8.31 27.91 28.51
N PRO A 439 -8.69 28.87 29.38
CA PRO A 439 -10.08 29.18 29.68
C PRO A 439 -10.70 30.15 28.67
N GLN A 440 -10.51 29.98 27.37
CA GLN A 440 -11.07 30.93 26.39
C GLN A 440 -12.18 30.41 25.47
N ASP A 441 -12.59 29.15 25.59
CA ASP A 441 -13.69 28.61 24.77
C ASP A 441 -15.06 28.52 25.51
N ARG A 442 -15.28 29.38 26.48
CA ARG A 442 -16.61 29.60 27.06
C ARG A 442 -17.01 31.07 26.97
N LYS A 443 -17.42 31.50 25.81
CA LYS A 443 -18.30 32.64 25.49
C LYS A 443 -18.85 32.35 24.11
N GLY A 444 -20.10 32.29 23.87
CA GLY A 444 -21.35 32.54 24.54
C GLY A 444 -22.35 32.56 23.42
N ASP A 445 -23.41 31.86 23.56
CA ASP A 445 -24.65 32.18 22.85
C ASP A 445 -25.66 32.52 23.93
N SER A 446 -25.92 33.78 24.02
CA SER A 446 -27.13 34.36 24.57
C SER A 446 -27.29 35.73 23.92
N ASP A 447 -28.07 35.74 22.85
CA ASP A 447 -29.21 36.63 22.55
C ASP A 447 -29.64 36.43 21.10
#